data_e26db8c4dfd821ec0a6396392793765e
#
_entry.id   e26db8c4dfd821ec0a6396392793765e
#
_cell.length_a   1.000
_cell.length_b   1.000
_cell.length_c   1.000
_cell.angle_alpha   90.00
_cell.angle_beta   90.00
_cell.angle_gamma   90.00
#
_symmetry.space_group_name_H-M   'P 1'
#
loop_
_entity.id
_entity.type
_entity.pdbx_description
1 polymer ?
#
loop_
_entity_poly.entity_id
_entity_poly.type
_entity_poly.pdbx_seq_one_letter_code
_entity_poly.pdbx_strand_id
1 'polypeptide(L)'
;GAFPPLYGFDPEDREGSTDQCAVALFEKLVGKQLSMILWYQNMEPGRNFSEMQTVREKYWGKNYQGKYRFFLYGWLPVIPTQQMANGELDDFHKSYFAEVAAQKVRDMGPIWFRPANEMNGSWTPYYGDPTNYVKAWRRMYNIAEQLGVTAYNVFVWSPNSVSMPGTEANAMKNYYPGDMYVDWLGVSCYPPSLSATYPEERRYPLTLMQGIKQVSADKPIMISEGGYSSTCDHQRWVREWFKLKDEEPRVKAVVWENHENAENGDRRLQSDPLALELYKELVQDPYWLDLI
;
A
#
# COMPACT_ATOMS: atom_id res chain seq x y z
N GLY A 1 6.59 -5.66 5.48
CA GLY A 1 6.81 -4.24 5.38
C GLY A 1 6.08 -3.46 6.45
N ALA A 2 6.45 -2.23 6.66
CA ALA A 2 5.75 -1.33 7.56
C ALA A 2 5.52 0.03 6.88
N PHE A 3 4.55 0.75 7.40
CA PHE A 3 4.24 2.11 7.05
C PHE A 3 4.66 3.00 8.23
N PRO A 4 5.75 3.76 8.13
CA PRO A 4 6.08 4.76 9.13
C PRO A 4 5.06 5.91 9.06
N PRO A 5 4.81 6.63 10.16
CA PRO A 5 3.89 7.75 10.18
C PRO A 5 4.35 8.83 9.19
N LEU A 6 3.53 9.09 8.18
CA LEU A 6 3.82 10.07 7.11
C LEU A 6 3.18 11.43 7.33
N TYR A 7 2.37 11.58 8.35
CA TYR A 7 1.79 12.86 8.73
C TYR A 7 2.58 13.45 9.88
N GLY A 8 3.59 14.21 9.53
CA GLY A 8 4.45 14.88 10.47
C GLY A 8 5.87 15.01 9.97
N PHE A 9 6.02 15.43 8.70
CA PHE A 9 7.24 16.10 8.32
C PHE A 9 7.26 17.41 9.09
N ASP A 10 7.83 17.40 10.29
CA ASP A 10 8.28 18.64 10.89
C ASP A 10 9.53 19.07 10.10
N PRO A 11 9.47 20.19 9.37
CA PRO A 11 10.64 20.69 8.65
C PRO A 11 11.82 21.02 9.57
N GLU A 12 11.60 21.13 10.88
CA GLU A 12 12.62 21.41 11.89
C GLU A 12 13.35 20.14 12.34
N ASP A 13 12.81 18.95 12.12
CA ASP A 13 13.50 17.68 12.38
C ASP A 13 14.54 17.28 11.29
N ARG A 14 14.96 18.21 10.46
CA ARG A 14 15.89 17.95 9.33
C ARG A 14 17.30 17.51 9.74
N GLU A 15 17.71 17.67 10.97
CA GLU A 15 19.06 17.28 11.40
C GLU A 15 19.17 15.89 12.03
N GLY A 16 18.10 15.22 12.31
CA GLY A 16 18.12 13.99 13.10
C GLY A 16 17.32 12.82 12.60
N SER A 17 16.95 12.73 11.30
CA SER A 17 16.43 11.47 10.75
C SER A 17 15.30 10.78 11.53
N THR A 18 14.23 11.49 11.85
CA THR A 18 13.04 10.86 12.45
C THR A 18 12.51 9.69 11.63
N ASP A 19 12.62 9.75 10.29
CA ASP A 19 12.15 8.67 9.42
C ASP A 19 13.06 7.45 9.39
N GLN A 20 14.38 7.61 9.37
CA GLN A 20 15.29 6.47 9.58
C GLN A 20 15.11 5.89 10.97
N CYS A 21 14.87 6.76 11.98
CA CYS A 21 14.51 6.31 13.31
C CYS A 21 13.21 5.52 13.29
N ALA A 22 12.16 5.94 12.59
CA ALA A 22 10.87 5.23 12.58
C ALA A 22 10.99 3.82 11.99
N VAL A 23 11.68 3.66 10.86
CA VAL A 23 11.93 2.34 10.27
C VAL A 23 12.83 1.51 11.19
N ALA A 24 13.96 2.04 11.63
CA ALA A 24 14.89 1.33 12.50
C ALA A 24 14.28 1.00 13.87
N LEU A 25 13.46 1.88 14.42
CA LEU A 25 12.74 1.64 15.67
C LEU A 25 11.70 0.54 15.52
N PHE A 26 10.97 0.50 14.38
CA PHE A 26 10.02 -0.57 14.12
C PHE A 26 10.75 -1.90 13.90
N GLU A 27 11.83 -1.93 13.12
CA GLU A 27 12.67 -3.12 12.94
C GLU A 27 13.21 -3.65 14.28
N LYS A 28 13.70 -2.76 15.14
CA LYS A 28 14.12 -3.12 16.49
C LYS A 28 12.97 -3.63 17.35
N LEU A 29 11.79 -2.99 17.23
CA LEU A 29 10.59 -3.36 17.97
C LEU A 29 10.14 -4.78 17.64
N VAL A 30 10.11 -5.14 16.34
CA VAL A 30 9.63 -6.46 15.88
C VAL A 30 10.72 -7.50 15.76
N GLY A 31 12.00 -7.13 15.87
CA GLY A 31 13.14 -8.04 15.77
C GLY A 31 13.40 -8.56 14.36
N LYS A 32 12.98 -7.80 13.32
CA LYS A 32 13.12 -8.21 11.91
C LYS A 32 13.29 -7.01 11.00
N GLN A 33 14.18 -7.12 10.02
CA GLN A 33 14.36 -6.09 9.00
C GLN A 33 13.19 -6.11 8.00
N LEU A 34 12.81 -4.94 7.51
CA LEU A 34 11.70 -4.79 6.58
C LEU A 34 12.16 -4.90 5.13
N SER A 35 11.56 -5.81 4.38
CA SER A 35 11.77 -5.92 2.92
C SER A 35 11.02 -4.87 2.11
N MET A 36 10.00 -4.21 2.70
CA MET A 36 9.19 -3.22 2.00
C MET A 36 8.81 -2.05 2.93
N ILE A 37 8.77 -0.85 2.36
CA ILE A 37 8.25 0.38 3.00
C ILE A 37 7.21 0.99 2.09
N LEU A 38 6.06 1.39 2.66
CA LEU A 38 5.05 2.17 1.96
C LEU A 38 5.32 3.66 2.20
N TRP A 39 5.24 4.44 1.12
CA TRP A 39 5.35 5.90 1.13
C TRP A 39 4.22 6.53 0.33
N TYR A 40 3.63 7.62 0.83
CA TYR A 40 2.54 8.32 0.16
C TYR A 40 2.98 9.69 -0.38
N GLN A 41 2.42 10.04 -1.53
CA GLN A 41 2.50 11.40 -2.09
C GLN A 41 1.24 11.74 -2.90
N ASN A 42 0.93 13.03 -3.00
CA ASN A 42 -0.15 13.50 -3.84
C ASN A 42 0.23 13.45 -5.31
N MET A 43 -0.71 13.02 -6.13
CA MET A 43 -0.64 13.05 -7.58
C MET A 43 -1.32 14.33 -8.08
N GLU A 44 -0.52 15.33 -8.38
CA GLU A 44 -0.98 16.66 -8.78
C GLU A 44 -0.15 17.22 -9.94
N PRO A 45 -0.76 18.07 -10.80
CA PRO A 45 -0.03 18.70 -11.90
C PRO A 45 1.17 19.50 -11.41
N GLY A 46 2.29 19.41 -12.15
CA GLY A 46 3.51 20.20 -11.88
C GLY A 46 4.36 19.72 -10.70
N ARG A 47 4.03 18.58 -10.09
CA ARG A 47 4.83 18.05 -8.98
C ARG A 47 6.23 17.64 -9.42
N ASN A 48 7.21 18.00 -8.60
CA ASN A 48 8.60 17.59 -8.78
C ASN A 48 8.82 16.20 -8.14
N PHE A 49 9.61 15.35 -8.79
CA PHE A 49 9.92 13.98 -8.34
C PHE A 49 11.28 13.87 -7.61
N SER A 50 11.99 14.98 -7.38
CA SER A 50 13.26 14.97 -6.64
C SER A 50 13.14 14.41 -5.22
N GLU A 51 12.00 14.62 -4.56
CA GLU A 51 11.72 14.01 -3.24
C GLU A 51 11.69 12.49 -3.31
N MET A 52 11.10 11.92 -4.38
CA MET A 52 11.08 10.47 -4.58
C MET A 52 12.50 9.92 -4.69
N GLN A 53 13.37 10.60 -5.41
CA GLN A 53 14.79 10.23 -5.53
C GLN A 53 15.48 10.29 -4.16
N THR A 54 15.28 11.36 -3.41
CA THR A 54 15.87 11.54 -2.07
C THR A 54 15.40 10.43 -1.12
N VAL A 55 14.11 10.10 -1.11
CA VAL A 55 13.55 9.02 -0.30
C VAL A 55 14.16 7.68 -0.72
N ARG A 56 14.25 7.40 -2.02
CA ARG A 56 14.88 6.18 -2.51
C ARG A 56 16.35 6.09 -2.10
N GLU A 57 17.11 7.13 -2.27
CA GLU A 57 18.54 7.17 -1.90
C GLU A 57 18.73 6.99 -0.39
N LYS A 58 17.86 7.61 0.40
CA LYS A 58 17.93 7.57 1.87
C LYS A 58 17.59 6.21 2.44
N TYR A 59 16.53 5.56 1.96
CA TYR A 59 16.00 4.33 2.54
C TYR A 59 16.32 3.07 1.75
N TRP A 60 16.55 3.21 0.47
CA TRP A 60 16.94 2.10 -0.38
C TRP A 60 18.40 1.73 -0.18
N GLY A 61 19.06 2.41 0.64
CA GLY A 61 20.47 2.30 0.99
C GLY A 61 21.23 1.29 0.16
N LYS A 62 22.13 1.75 -0.65
CA LYS A 62 23.14 0.93 -1.32
C LYS A 62 23.94 0.03 -0.36
N ASN A 63 23.61 -0.02 0.93
CA ASN A 63 24.51 -0.52 1.94
C ASN A 63 23.86 -1.19 3.17
N TYR A 64 22.82 -1.97 2.98
CA TYR A 64 22.64 -3.04 3.96
C TYR A 64 23.24 -4.33 3.39
N GLN A 65 24.57 -4.46 3.34
CA GLN A 65 25.29 -5.69 2.97
C GLN A 65 24.90 -6.26 1.59
N GLY A 66 24.61 -5.41 0.60
CA GLY A 66 24.19 -5.85 -0.73
C GLY A 66 22.73 -6.30 -0.83
N LYS A 67 21.93 -6.09 0.19
CA LYS A 67 20.51 -6.42 0.22
C LYS A 67 19.64 -5.21 -0.09
N TYR A 68 18.47 -5.45 -0.66
CA TYR A 68 17.55 -4.41 -1.13
C TYR A 68 16.26 -4.39 -0.31
N ARG A 69 15.65 -3.20 -0.30
CA ARG A 69 14.34 -2.94 0.28
C ARG A 69 13.44 -2.37 -0.80
N PHE A 70 12.23 -2.91 -0.94
CA PHE A 70 11.26 -2.39 -1.90
C PHE A 70 10.55 -1.15 -1.36
N PHE A 71 10.26 -0.23 -2.28
CA PHE A 71 9.39 0.90 -2.02
C PHE A 71 8.06 0.72 -2.70
N LEU A 72 7.00 0.72 -1.92
CA LEU A 72 5.63 0.80 -2.37
C LEU A 72 5.21 2.27 -2.35
N TYR A 73 5.10 2.88 -3.52
CA TYR A 73 4.68 4.26 -3.64
C TYR A 73 3.17 4.38 -3.77
N GLY A 74 2.50 4.91 -2.75
CA GLY A 74 1.11 5.33 -2.78
C GLY A 74 0.99 6.72 -3.40
N TRP A 75 0.39 6.83 -4.57
CA TRP A 75 0.15 8.10 -5.25
C TRP A 75 -1.33 8.45 -5.21
N LEU A 76 -1.68 9.52 -4.51
CA LEU A 76 -3.06 9.95 -4.26
C LEU A 76 -3.47 11.07 -5.21
N PRO A 77 -4.34 10.79 -6.22
CA PRO A 77 -4.92 11.84 -7.04
C PRO A 77 -5.72 12.82 -6.18
N VAL A 78 -5.54 14.11 -6.44
CA VAL A 78 -6.29 15.18 -5.77
C VAL A 78 -7.53 15.63 -6.57
N ILE A 79 -7.81 14.97 -7.69
CA ILE A 79 -8.89 15.31 -8.64
C ILE A 79 -9.83 14.11 -8.83
N PRO A 80 -11.09 14.37 -9.24
CA PRO A 80 -12.07 13.32 -9.51
C PRO A 80 -11.68 12.41 -10.69
N THR A 81 -12.20 11.19 -10.69
CA THR A 81 -11.98 10.18 -11.74
C THR A 81 -12.30 10.66 -13.15
N GLN A 82 -13.35 11.46 -13.33
CA GLN A 82 -13.70 12.03 -14.63
C GLN A 82 -12.57 12.88 -15.23
N GLN A 83 -11.95 13.72 -14.40
CA GLN A 83 -10.82 14.56 -14.81
C GLN A 83 -9.58 13.71 -15.11
N MET A 84 -9.32 12.70 -14.30
CA MET A 84 -8.24 11.72 -14.55
C MET A 84 -8.46 10.99 -15.89
N ALA A 85 -9.68 10.53 -16.16
CA ALA A 85 -10.03 9.86 -17.40
C ALA A 85 -9.92 10.77 -18.63
N ASN A 86 -10.16 12.06 -18.48
CA ASN A 86 -9.97 13.09 -19.52
C ASN A 86 -8.50 13.43 -19.77
N GLY A 87 -7.58 13.01 -18.90
CA GLY A 87 -6.13 13.17 -19.08
C GLY A 87 -5.53 14.38 -18.36
N GLU A 88 -6.22 14.97 -17.38
CA GLU A 88 -5.68 16.11 -16.63
C GLU A 88 -4.39 15.76 -15.82
N LEU A 89 -4.13 14.45 -15.60
CA LEU A 89 -2.89 13.96 -15.01
C LEU A 89 -1.87 13.39 -16.03
N ASP A 90 -2.11 13.54 -17.33
CA ASP A 90 -1.19 12.97 -18.33
C ASP A 90 0.24 13.52 -18.22
N ASP A 91 0.39 14.81 -18.01
CA ASP A 91 1.69 15.43 -17.89
C ASP A 91 2.41 15.04 -16.60
N PHE A 92 1.65 14.82 -15.51
CA PHE A 92 2.18 14.20 -14.31
C PHE A 92 2.69 12.79 -14.61
N HIS A 93 1.87 11.94 -15.25
CA HIS A 93 2.25 10.56 -15.57
C HIS A 93 3.46 10.50 -16.51
N LYS A 94 3.50 11.34 -17.56
CA LYS A 94 4.64 11.43 -18.47
C LYS A 94 5.91 11.83 -17.73
N SER A 95 5.84 12.86 -16.88
CA SER A 95 6.99 13.34 -16.11
C SER A 95 7.48 12.28 -15.10
N TYR A 96 6.56 11.63 -14.40
CA TYR A 96 6.88 10.54 -13.48
C TYR A 96 7.57 9.37 -14.20
N PHE A 97 6.97 8.88 -15.28
CA PHE A 97 7.53 7.77 -16.03
C PHE A 97 8.82 8.12 -16.78
N ALA A 98 8.98 9.36 -17.22
CA ALA A 98 10.26 9.84 -17.77
C ALA A 98 11.37 9.84 -16.70
N GLU A 99 11.06 10.23 -15.46
CA GLU A 99 12.00 10.17 -14.35
C GLU A 99 12.36 8.71 -14.01
N VAL A 100 11.37 7.81 -13.98
CA VAL A 100 11.61 6.37 -13.82
C VAL A 100 12.53 5.83 -14.92
N ALA A 101 12.31 6.23 -16.17
CA ALA A 101 13.15 5.84 -17.30
C ALA A 101 14.57 6.40 -17.19
N ALA A 102 14.73 7.67 -16.79
CA ALA A 102 16.02 8.33 -16.61
C ALA A 102 16.83 7.69 -15.48
N GLN A 103 16.19 7.35 -14.39
CA GLN A 103 16.83 6.63 -13.28
C GLN A 103 17.17 5.20 -13.65
N LYS A 104 16.59 4.67 -14.75
CA LYS A 104 16.69 3.30 -15.23
C LYS A 104 17.07 2.43 -14.07
N VAL A 105 16.19 2.11 -13.26
CA VAL A 105 16.33 1.35 -12.01
C VAL A 105 17.72 0.70 -11.89
N ARG A 106 18.72 1.57 -11.84
CA ARG A 106 20.13 1.20 -11.87
C ARG A 106 20.38 0.38 -10.61
N ASP A 107 20.39 -0.92 -10.78
CA ASP A 107 20.69 -1.86 -9.70
C ASP A 107 19.74 -1.85 -8.49
N MET A 108 18.58 -1.20 -8.57
CA MET A 108 17.66 -1.03 -7.43
C MET A 108 16.33 -1.76 -7.53
N GLY A 109 16.13 -2.56 -8.56
CA GLY A 109 14.87 -3.26 -8.82
C GLY A 109 13.70 -2.34 -9.23
N PRO A 110 12.54 -2.87 -9.61
CA PRO A 110 11.40 -2.11 -10.06
C PRO A 110 10.78 -1.28 -8.93
N ILE A 111 10.15 -0.16 -9.32
CA ILE A 111 9.35 0.65 -8.39
C ILE A 111 7.98 0.00 -8.24
N TRP A 112 7.53 -0.19 -7.03
CA TRP A 112 6.19 -0.64 -6.72
C TRP A 112 5.25 0.56 -6.68
N PHE A 113 4.43 0.67 -7.70
CA PHE A 113 3.59 1.83 -7.97
C PHE A 113 2.13 1.52 -7.62
N ARG A 114 1.60 2.20 -6.60
CA ARG A 114 0.25 2.00 -6.04
C ARG A 114 -0.55 3.30 -6.18
N PRO A 115 -1.01 3.64 -7.40
CA PRO A 115 -1.75 4.87 -7.64
C PRO A 115 -3.24 4.72 -7.30
N ALA A 116 -3.86 5.80 -6.86
CA ALA A 116 -5.31 5.93 -6.66
C ALA A 116 -5.90 4.76 -5.86
N ASN A 117 -5.26 4.42 -4.75
CA ASN A 117 -5.73 3.36 -3.87
C ASN A 117 -7.04 3.74 -3.16
N GLU A 118 -7.75 2.72 -2.65
CA GLU A 118 -9.02 2.87 -1.91
C GLU A 118 -10.14 3.58 -2.69
N MET A 119 -10.17 3.41 -4.01
CA MET A 119 -11.15 4.02 -4.92
C MET A 119 -12.61 3.65 -4.62
N ASN A 120 -12.82 2.60 -3.83
CA ASN A 120 -14.13 2.16 -3.36
C ASN A 120 -14.52 2.76 -1.99
N GLY A 121 -13.74 3.74 -1.49
CA GLY A 121 -13.96 4.45 -0.23
C GLY A 121 -14.36 5.92 -0.46
N SER A 122 -15.47 6.36 0.17
CA SER A 122 -16.00 7.72 0.03
C SER A 122 -15.12 8.84 0.59
N TRP A 123 -14.00 8.50 1.20
CA TRP A 123 -12.98 9.45 1.68
C TRP A 123 -11.98 9.89 0.62
N THR A 124 -11.99 9.27 -0.56
CA THR A 124 -11.13 9.68 -1.68
C THR A 124 -11.89 10.58 -2.67
N PRO A 125 -11.23 11.56 -3.31
CA PRO A 125 -11.90 12.42 -4.30
C PRO A 125 -12.26 11.69 -5.61
N TYR A 126 -11.74 10.49 -5.82
CA TYR A 126 -11.90 9.66 -7.01
C TYR A 126 -12.75 8.40 -6.78
N TYR A 127 -13.57 8.36 -5.70
CA TYR A 127 -14.49 7.26 -5.46
C TYR A 127 -15.79 7.37 -6.28
N GLY A 128 -16.57 6.29 -6.34
CA GLY A 128 -17.96 6.28 -6.81
C GLY A 128 -18.16 6.27 -8.31
N ASP A 129 -17.08 6.28 -9.11
CA ASP A 129 -17.14 6.24 -10.58
C ASP A 129 -16.19 5.16 -11.15
N PRO A 130 -16.58 3.87 -11.07
CA PRO A 130 -15.76 2.78 -11.56
C PRO A 130 -15.42 2.89 -13.04
N THR A 131 -16.34 3.37 -13.85
CA THR A 131 -16.15 3.46 -15.31
C THR A 131 -15.00 4.39 -15.67
N ASN A 132 -15.00 5.61 -15.11
CA ASN A 132 -13.92 6.56 -15.39
C ASN A 132 -12.63 6.20 -14.65
N TYR A 133 -12.71 5.56 -13.46
CA TYR A 133 -11.52 5.03 -12.79
C TYR A 133 -10.77 4.01 -13.67
N VAL A 134 -11.48 3.04 -14.24
CA VAL A 134 -10.90 2.04 -15.16
C VAL A 134 -10.28 2.70 -16.39
N LYS A 135 -10.96 3.70 -16.97
CA LYS A 135 -10.41 4.48 -18.11
C LYS A 135 -9.12 5.21 -17.72
N ALA A 136 -9.13 5.89 -16.57
CA ALA A 136 -7.98 6.64 -16.06
C ALA A 136 -6.78 5.71 -15.79
N TRP A 137 -7.01 4.56 -15.16
CA TRP A 137 -5.96 3.56 -14.91
C TRP A 137 -5.34 3.05 -16.21
N ARG A 138 -6.17 2.64 -17.17
CA ARG A 138 -5.67 2.15 -18.46
C ARG A 138 -4.93 3.23 -19.24
N ARG A 139 -5.39 4.49 -19.17
CA ARG A 139 -4.71 5.65 -19.76
C ARG A 139 -3.31 5.84 -19.18
N MET A 140 -3.19 5.83 -17.87
CA MET A 140 -1.90 5.91 -17.16
C MET A 140 -0.96 4.77 -17.55
N TYR A 141 -1.44 3.53 -17.57
CA TYR A 141 -0.65 2.36 -17.98
C TYR A 141 -0.17 2.48 -19.42
N ASN A 142 -1.03 2.91 -20.34
CA ASN A 142 -0.67 3.10 -21.75
C ASN A 142 0.42 4.19 -21.93
N ILE A 143 0.45 5.21 -21.08
CA ILE A 143 1.54 6.20 -21.08
C ILE A 143 2.86 5.52 -20.66
N ALA A 144 2.84 4.68 -19.64
CA ALA A 144 4.03 3.93 -19.23
C ALA A 144 4.51 2.97 -20.33
N GLU A 145 3.59 2.31 -21.02
CA GLU A 145 3.90 1.42 -22.14
C GLU A 145 4.52 2.18 -23.31
N GLN A 146 3.94 3.32 -23.70
CA GLN A 146 4.48 4.18 -24.77
C GLN A 146 5.89 4.69 -24.47
N LEU A 147 6.19 4.91 -23.19
CA LEU A 147 7.53 5.32 -22.74
C LEU A 147 8.50 4.15 -22.51
N GLY A 148 8.03 2.89 -22.66
CA GLY A 148 8.84 1.69 -22.50
C GLY A 148 9.29 1.44 -21.06
N VAL A 149 8.52 1.87 -20.07
CA VAL A 149 8.88 1.80 -18.63
C VAL A 149 8.07 0.81 -17.82
N THR A 150 7.18 0.06 -18.42
CA THR A 150 6.36 -0.94 -17.72
C THR A 150 7.22 -2.00 -17.02
N ALA A 151 8.35 -2.39 -17.60
CA ALA A 151 9.28 -3.34 -16.98
C ALA A 151 9.99 -2.79 -15.72
N TYR A 152 9.92 -1.49 -15.47
CA TYR A 152 10.53 -0.83 -14.31
C TYR A 152 9.52 -0.45 -13.23
N ASN A 153 8.23 -0.74 -13.45
CA ASN A 153 7.16 -0.47 -12.52
C ASN A 153 6.36 -1.75 -12.25
N VAL A 154 6.09 -2.01 -11.00
CA VAL A 154 5.13 -3.03 -10.57
C VAL A 154 3.82 -2.31 -10.26
N PHE A 155 2.81 -2.48 -11.11
CA PHE A 155 1.51 -1.83 -10.96
C PHE A 155 0.65 -2.56 -9.92
N VAL A 156 0.44 -1.91 -8.78
CA VAL A 156 -0.34 -2.45 -7.66
C VAL A 156 -1.71 -1.79 -7.61
N TRP A 157 -2.74 -2.48 -8.04
CA TRP A 157 -4.12 -2.04 -7.90
C TRP A 157 -4.64 -2.39 -6.50
N SER A 158 -5.14 -1.40 -5.74
CA SER A 158 -5.36 -1.56 -4.30
C SER A 158 -6.64 -0.89 -3.81
N PRO A 159 -7.77 -1.60 -3.76
CA PRO A 159 -8.99 -1.14 -3.09
C PRO A 159 -8.87 -1.23 -1.56
N ASN A 160 -9.82 -0.62 -0.85
CA ASN A 160 -10.10 -0.97 0.53
C ASN A 160 -10.85 -2.31 0.58
N SER A 161 -10.58 -3.12 1.61
CA SER A 161 -11.25 -4.42 1.82
C SER A 161 -12.77 -4.29 1.98
N VAL A 162 -13.24 -3.11 2.39
CA VAL A 162 -14.65 -2.77 2.59
C VAL A 162 -15.03 -1.59 1.71
N SER A 163 -15.99 -1.79 0.81
CA SER A 163 -16.54 -0.67 0.01
C SER A 163 -17.44 0.23 0.84
N MET A 164 -17.22 1.54 0.76
CA MET A 164 -18.06 2.54 1.42
C MET A 164 -18.46 3.63 0.40
N PRO A 165 -19.75 3.77 0.08
CA PRO A 165 -20.89 2.97 0.55
C PRO A 165 -20.85 1.51 0.06
N GLY A 166 -21.41 0.59 0.83
CA GLY A 166 -21.48 -0.84 0.55
C GLY A 166 -22.56 -1.20 -0.49
N THR A 167 -22.52 -0.59 -1.66
CA THR A 167 -23.48 -0.85 -2.76
C THR A 167 -22.84 -1.70 -3.85
N GLU A 168 -23.66 -2.43 -4.62
CA GLU A 168 -23.17 -3.22 -5.75
C GLU A 168 -22.46 -2.34 -6.81
N ALA A 169 -22.94 -1.12 -7.03
CA ALA A 169 -22.30 -0.17 -7.94
C ALA A 169 -20.89 0.22 -7.48
N ASN A 170 -20.66 0.26 -6.17
CA ASN A 170 -19.37 0.61 -5.56
C ASN A 170 -18.53 -0.62 -5.17
N ALA A 171 -18.89 -1.82 -5.62
CA ALA A 171 -18.12 -3.02 -5.35
C ALA A 171 -16.72 -2.93 -5.96
N MET A 172 -15.67 -3.33 -5.21
CA MET A 172 -14.28 -3.21 -5.65
C MET A 172 -14.02 -3.81 -7.04
N LYS A 173 -14.65 -4.93 -7.38
CA LYS A 173 -14.53 -5.59 -8.69
C LYS A 173 -14.86 -4.68 -9.88
N ASN A 174 -15.74 -3.70 -9.70
CA ASN A 174 -16.15 -2.79 -10.76
C ASN A 174 -15.06 -1.78 -11.14
N TYR A 175 -14.09 -1.56 -10.25
CA TYR A 175 -12.94 -0.69 -10.47
C TYR A 175 -11.72 -1.43 -11.06
N TYR A 176 -11.82 -2.74 -11.27
CA TYR A 176 -10.67 -3.51 -11.75
C TYR A 176 -10.38 -3.25 -13.23
N PRO A 177 -9.19 -2.76 -13.58
CA PRO A 177 -8.87 -2.40 -14.96
C PRO A 177 -8.59 -3.61 -15.86
N GLY A 178 -8.42 -4.79 -15.28
CA GLY A 178 -8.12 -6.05 -15.97
C GLY A 178 -6.66 -6.48 -15.81
N ASP A 179 -6.43 -7.78 -15.91
CA ASP A 179 -5.13 -8.43 -15.60
C ASP A 179 -3.96 -7.91 -16.43
N MET A 180 -4.20 -7.41 -17.65
CA MET A 180 -3.15 -6.83 -18.49
C MET A 180 -2.56 -5.53 -17.94
N TYR A 181 -3.29 -4.84 -17.08
CA TYR A 181 -2.93 -3.52 -16.55
C TYR A 181 -2.50 -3.54 -15.09
N VAL A 182 -2.39 -4.72 -14.50
CA VAL A 182 -2.11 -4.91 -13.06
C VAL A 182 -1.12 -6.05 -12.89
N ASP A 183 -0.08 -5.81 -12.11
CA ASP A 183 0.88 -6.87 -11.75
C ASP A 183 0.51 -7.54 -10.43
N TRP A 184 0.07 -6.75 -9.45
CA TRP A 184 -0.31 -7.21 -8.12
C TRP A 184 -1.65 -6.65 -7.67
N LEU A 185 -2.43 -7.49 -7.01
CA LEU A 185 -3.58 -7.04 -6.24
C LEU A 185 -3.10 -6.57 -4.88
N GLY A 186 -3.26 -5.28 -4.58
CA GLY A 186 -3.14 -4.74 -3.23
C GLY A 186 -4.49 -4.72 -2.54
N VAL A 187 -4.49 -4.58 -1.23
CA VAL A 187 -5.70 -4.26 -0.46
C VAL A 187 -5.34 -3.53 0.81
N SER A 188 -6.07 -2.46 1.13
CA SER A 188 -6.05 -1.87 2.47
C SER A 188 -6.99 -2.68 3.37
N CYS A 189 -6.44 -3.25 4.44
CA CYS A 189 -7.15 -4.17 5.32
C CYS A 189 -7.21 -3.62 6.75
N TYR A 190 -8.35 -3.04 7.09
CA TYR A 190 -8.63 -2.48 8.42
C TYR A 190 -9.97 -2.99 8.95
N PRO A 191 -10.14 -3.14 10.28
CA PRO A 191 -11.41 -3.54 10.83
C PRO A 191 -12.45 -2.45 10.60
N PRO A 192 -13.57 -2.76 9.89
CA PRO A 192 -14.66 -1.81 9.74
C PRO A 192 -15.36 -1.56 11.09
N SER A 193 -16.13 -0.49 11.17
CA SER A 193 -16.96 -0.21 12.33
C SER A 193 -17.92 -1.37 12.60
N LEU A 194 -18.14 -1.67 13.90
CA LEU A 194 -19.07 -2.71 14.32
C LEU A 194 -20.50 -2.36 13.89
N SER A 195 -21.15 -3.28 13.19
CA SER A 195 -22.51 -3.10 12.67
C SER A 195 -23.16 -4.47 12.39
N ALA A 196 -24.45 -4.46 12.04
CA ALA A 196 -25.14 -5.67 11.61
C ALA A 196 -24.53 -6.30 10.36
N THR A 197 -23.96 -5.50 9.46
CA THR A 197 -23.25 -5.98 8.25
C THR A 197 -21.86 -6.53 8.58
N TYR A 198 -21.19 -5.93 9.56
CA TYR A 198 -19.85 -6.32 10.01
C TYR A 198 -19.87 -6.63 11.52
N PRO A 199 -20.48 -7.73 11.93
CA PRO A 199 -20.42 -8.20 13.31
C PRO A 199 -18.98 -8.61 13.66
N GLU A 200 -18.70 -8.80 14.95
CA GLU A 200 -17.34 -9.01 15.45
C GLU A 200 -16.56 -10.10 14.68
N GLU A 201 -17.18 -11.23 14.42
CA GLU A 201 -16.56 -12.39 13.75
C GLU A 201 -16.20 -12.14 12.28
N ARG A 202 -16.75 -11.10 11.63
CA ARG A 202 -16.51 -10.76 10.23
C ARG A 202 -15.52 -9.62 10.01
N ARG A 203 -14.94 -9.09 11.06
CA ARG A 203 -14.08 -7.90 11.01
C ARG A 203 -12.59 -8.19 10.97
N TYR A 204 -12.20 -9.43 10.74
CA TYR A 204 -10.82 -9.90 10.79
C TYR A 204 -10.25 -10.21 9.41
N PRO A 205 -8.91 -10.25 9.26
CA PRO A 205 -8.24 -10.36 7.96
C PRO A 205 -8.74 -11.51 7.08
N LEU A 206 -8.93 -12.71 7.64
CA LEU A 206 -9.38 -13.87 6.85
C LEU A 206 -10.74 -13.66 6.18
N THR A 207 -11.63 -12.92 6.82
CA THR A 207 -12.94 -12.57 6.25
C THR A 207 -12.86 -11.38 5.31
N LEU A 208 -12.12 -10.34 5.70
CA LEU A 208 -11.99 -9.10 4.92
C LEU A 208 -11.30 -9.31 3.57
N MET A 209 -10.43 -10.31 3.47
CA MET A 209 -9.71 -10.65 2.24
C MET A 209 -10.55 -11.41 1.19
N GLN A 210 -11.77 -11.82 1.51
CA GLN A 210 -12.57 -12.64 0.56
C GLN A 210 -12.91 -11.91 -0.73
N GLY A 211 -13.15 -10.59 -0.67
CA GLY A 211 -13.48 -9.78 -1.85
C GLY A 211 -12.34 -9.72 -2.87
N ILE A 212 -11.11 -9.48 -2.41
CA ILE A 212 -9.95 -9.34 -3.31
C ILE A 212 -9.59 -10.66 -4.00
N LYS A 213 -9.79 -11.80 -3.35
CA LYS A 213 -9.52 -13.11 -3.94
C LYS A 213 -10.33 -13.40 -5.20
N GLN A 214 -11.49 -12.76 -5.35
CA GLN A 214 -12.44 -12.97 -6.45
C GLN A 214 -12.19 -12.05 -7.65
N VAL A 215 -11.29 -11.06 -7.53
CA VAL A 215 -11.04 -10.06 -8.57
C VAL A 215 -10.26 -10.65 -9.74
N SER A 216 -9.24 -11.43 -9.45
CA SER A 216 -8.43 -12.18 -10.43
C SER A 216 -8.00 -13.52 -9.82
N ALA A 217 -7.88 -14.56 -10.66
CA ALA A 217 -7.49 -15.90 -10.21
C ALA A 217 -5.98 -16.05 -9.98
N ASP A 218 -5.17 -15.34 -10.78
CA ASP A 218 -3.75 -15.66 -10.92
C ASP A 218 -2.82 -14.61 -10.33
N LYS A 219 -3.31 -13.38 -10.10
CA LYS A 219 -2.45 -12.30 -9.61
C LYS A 219 -2.01 -12.53 -8.17
N PRO A 220 -0.73 -12.27 -7.86
CA PRO A 220 -0.25 -12.25 -6.49
C PRO A 220 -0.97 -11.16 -5.69
N ILE A 221 -1.15 -11.39 -4.41
CA ILE A 221 -1.88 -10.50 -3.50
C ILE A 221 -0.92 -9.94 -2.45
N MET A 222 -1.10 -8.67 -2.10
CA MET A 222 -0.49 -8.07 -0.91
C MET A 222 -1.53 -7.39 -0.04
N ILE A 223 -1.36 -7.44 1.27
CA ILE A 223 -1.96 -6.42 2.11
C ILE A 223 -1.04 -5.21 2.01
N SER A 224 -1.42 -4.28 1.12
CA SER A 224 -0.60 -3.11 0.80
C SER A 224 -0.58 -2.07 1.93
N GLU A 225 -1.52 -2.20 2.86
CA GLU A 225 -1.68 -1.36 4.04
C GLU A 225 -2.67 -2.00 5.00
N GLY A 226 -2.41 -1.97 6.30
CA GLY A 226 -3.39 -2.45 7.26
C GLY A 226 -2.87 -2.53 8.69
N GLY A 227 -3.77 -2.82 9.59
CA GLY A 227 -3.52 -2.95 11.02
C GLY A 227 -4.83 -3.11 11.79
N TYR A 228 -4.74 -3.41 13.07
CA TYR A 228 -5.91 -3.49 13.94
C TYR A 228 -6.44 -2.10 14.34
N SER A 229 -7.52 -2.06 15.07
CA SER A 229 -8.02 -0.87 15.74
C SER A 229 -8.35 -1.19 17.21
N SER A 230 -8.53 -0.18 18.03
CA SER A 230 -8.92 -0.33 19.43
C SER A 230 -10.24 -1.08 19.68
N THR A 231 -10.99 -1.39 18.63
CA THR A 231 -12.31 -2.03 18.69
C THR A 231 -12.32 -3.49 18.26
N CYS A 232 -11.15 -4.14 18.13
CA CYS A 232 -11.06 -5.56 17.79
C CYS A 232 -10.08 -6.29 18.71
N ASP A 233 -10.15 -7.63 18.76
CA ASP A 233 -9.15 -8.45 19.43
C ASP A 233 -7.83 -8.40 18.65
N HIS A 234 -6.83 -7.72 19.21
CA HIS A 234 -5.54 -7.48 18.58
C HIS A 234 -4.76 -8.78 18.36
N GLN A 235 -4.79 -9.72 19.30
CA GLN A 235 -4.08 -10.99 19.16
C GLN A 235 -4.70 -11.85 18.06
N ARG A 236 -6.04 -11.89 17.99
CA ARG A 236 -6.74 -12.58 16.91
C ARG A 236 -6.42 -11.93 15.57
N TRP A 237 -6.39 -10.59 15.50
CA TRP A 237 -6.01 -9.85 14.29
C TRP A 237 -4.62 -10.27 13.80
N VAL A 238 -3.63 -10.26 14.68
CA VAL A 238 -2.24 -10.63 14.35
C VAL A 238 -2.15 -12.09 13.90
N ARG A 239 -2.82 -13.03 14.58
CA ARG A 239 -2.85 -14.43 14.14
C ARG A 239 -3.44 -14.60 12.74
N GLU A 240 -4.58 -13.99 12.48
CA GLU A 240 -5.23 -14.09 11.17
C GLU A 240 -4.41 -13.40 10.07
N TRP A 241 -3.74 -12.28 10.41
CA TRP A 241 -2.84 -11.56 9.49
C TRP A 241 -1.74 -12.47 8.94
N PHE A 242 -1.05 -13.17 9.82
CA PHE A 242 0.03 -14.07 9.41
C PHE A 242 -0.47 -15.41 8.85
N LYS A 243 -1.65 -15.86 9.24
CA LYS A 243 -2.29 -17.06 8.71
C LYS A 243 -2.77 -16.90 7.25
N LEU A 244 -2.92 -15.68 6.77
CA LEU A 244 -3.37 -15.42 5.39
C LEU A 244 -2.52 -16.14 4.34
N LYS A 245 -1.21 -16.30 4.53
CA LYS A 245 -0.33 -17.02 3.61
C LYS A 245 -0.73 -18.50 3.43
N ASP A 246 -1.31 -19.10 4.46
CA ASP A 246 -1.72 -20.51 4.46
C ASP A 246 -3.13 -20.68 3.84
N GLU A 247 -4.01 -19.71 4.08
CA GLU A 247 -5.40 -19.72 3.57
C GLU A 247 -5.51 -19.22 2.13
N GLU A 248 -4.57 -18.39 1.69
CA GLU A 248 -4.47 -17.87 0.34
C GLU A 248 -2.98 -17.79 -0.09
N PRO A 249 -2.46 -18.81 -0.75
CA PRO A 249 -1.04 -18.88 -1.13
C PRO A 249 -0.56 -17.78 -2.06
N ARG A 250 -1.48 -17.01 -2.69
CA ARG A 250 -1.15 -15.83 -3.48
C ARG A 250 -0.80 -14.61 -2.62
N VAL A 251 -1.06 -14.63 -1.31
CA VAL A 251 -0.62 -13.56 -0.41
C VAL A 251 0.88 -13.65 -0.21
N LYS A 252 1.63 -12.72 -0.79
CA LYS A 252 3.10 -12.71 -0.84
C LYS A 252 3.73 -11.55 -0.08
N ALA A 253 2.95 -10.54 0.29
CA ALA A 253 3.45 -9.38 1.02
C ALA A 253 2.39 -8.81 1.96
N VAL A 254 2.85 -8.25 3.08
CA VAL A 254 2.01 -7.55 4.05
C VAL A 254 2.73 -6.27 4.51
N VAL A 255 1.99 -5.18 4.64
CA VAL A 255 2.48 -3.88 5.11
C VAL A 255 1.66 -3.44 6.32
N TRP A 256 2.30 -3.37 7.48
CA TRP A 256 1.66 -2.97 8.74
C TRP A 256 1.75 -1.45 8.94
N GLU A 257 0.62 -0.83 9.25
CA GLU A 257 0.57 0.57 9.69
C GLU A 257 0.81 0.63 11.21
N ASN A 258 1.98 1.10 11.62
CA ASN A 258 2.33 1.25 13.03
C ASN A 258 2.20 2.70 13.50
N HIS A 259 0.97 3.22 13.44
CA HIS A 259 0.67 4.62 13.69
C HIS A 259 -0.53 4.79 14.63
N GLU A 260 -0.51 5.86 15.42
CA GLU A 260 -1.68 6.33 16.15
C GLU A 260 -2.43 7.35 15.29
N ASN A 261 -3.67 7.05 14.98
CA ASN A 261 -4.54 7.93 14.21
C ASN A 261 -5.69 8.39 15.09
N ALA A 262 -5.86 9.70 15.23
CA ALA A 262 -6.91 10.27 16.07
C ALA A 262 -8.33 9.86 15.64
N GLU A 263 -8.54 9.62 14.34
CA GLU A 263 -9.84 9.23 13.78
C GLU A 263 -10.08 7.72 13.81
N ASN A 264 -9.03 6.92 13.63
CA ASN A 264 -9.12 5.48 13.42
C ASN A 264 -8.55 4.63 14.56
N GLY A 265 -8.06 5.29 15.62
CA GLY A 265 -7.51 4.66 16.80
C GLY A 265 -6.03 4.29 16.72
N ASP A 266 -5.53 3.67 17.75
CA ASP A 266 -4.12 3.29 17.89
C ASP A 266 -3.86 1.93 17.21
N ARG A 267 -3.05 1.92 16.16
CA ARG A 267 -2.62 0.75 15.40
C ARG A 267 -1.20 0.31 15.73
N ARG A 268 -0.58 0.98 16.69
CA ARG A 268 0.79 0.68 17.08
C ARG A 268 0.86 -0.67 17.80
N LEU A 269 1.74 -1.56 17.35
CA LEU A 269 1.95 -2.86 17.99
C LEU A 269 2.34 -2.73 19.46
N GLN A 270 3.14 -1.72 19.81
CA GLN A 270 3.57 -1.49 21.19
C GLN A 270 2.46 -1.03 22.13
N SER A 271 1.29 -0.67 21.63
CA SER A 271 0.14 -0.34 22.48
C SER A 271 -0.52 -1.57 23.11
N ASP A 272 -0.26 -2.75 22.57
CA ASP A 272 -0.68 -4.05 23.12
C ASP A 272 0.52 -5.00 23.23
N PRO A 273 1.10 -5.17 24.42
CA PRO A 273 2.27 -6.02 24.61
C PRO A 273 2.07 -7.48 24.19
N LEU A 274 0.86 -8.04 24.34
CA LEU A 274 0.58 -9.44 23.96
C LEU A 274 0.48 -9.58 22.43
N ALA A 275 -0.13 -8.64 21.76
CA ALA A 275 -0.17 -8.59 20.31
C ALA A 275 1.24 -8.37 19.71
N LEU A 276 2.06 -7.53 20.34
CA LEU A 276 3.44 -7.29 19.93
C LEU A 276 4.29 -8.56 20.04
N GLU A 277 4.25 -9.27 21.17
CA GLU A 277 5.03 -10.51 21.33
C GLU A 277 4.59 -11.57 20.32
N LEU A 278 3.30 -11.71 20.08
CA LEU A 278 2.77 -12.60 19.05
C LEU A 278 3.22 -12.19 17.64
N TYR A 279 3.24 -10.90 17.34
CA TYR A 279 3.73 -10.40 16.05
C TYR A 279 5.23 -10.72 15.87
N LYS A 280 6.04 -10.50 16.92
CA LYS A 280 7.47 -10.85 16.91
C LYS A 280 7.71 -12.32 16.63
N GLU A 281 6.92 -13.21 17.22
CA GLU A 281 7.00 -14.65 16.99
C GLU A 281 6.65 -14.98 15.52
N LEU A 282 5.49 -14.55 15.05
CA LEU A 282 4.96 -14.95 13.75
C LEU A 282 5.70 -14.34 12.57
N VAL A 283 6.27 -13.16 12.72
CA VAL A 283 7.07 -12.51 11.66
C VAL A 283 8.39 -13.21 11.40
N GLN A 284 8.88 -14.07 12.30
CA GLN A 284 10.10 -14.85 12.12
C GLN A 284 9.90 -16.08 11.21
N ASP A 285 8.68 -16.42 10.87
CA ASP A 285 8.41 -17.49 9.89
C ASP A 285 9.22 -17.21 8.61
N PRO A 286 10.02 -18.17 8.12
CA PRO A 286 10.90 -17.99 6.95
C PRO A 286 10.15 -17.66 5.65
N TYR A 287 8.84 -17.81 5.61
CA TYR A 287 8.01 -17.30 4.52
C TYR A 287 8.12 -15.78 4.37
N TRP A 288 8.24 -15.05 5.48
CA TRP A 288 8.35 -13.61 5.49
C TRP A 288 9.81 -13.21 5.41
N LEU A 289 10.24 -12.76 4.24
CA LEU A 289 11.64 -12.42 3.98
C LEU A 289 12.04 -11.13 4.71
N ASP A 290 13.30 -11.07 5.10
CA ASP A 290 14.03 -9.86 5.47
C ASP A 290 14.36 -9.03 4.21
N LEU A 291 15.40 -8.19 4.28
CA LEU A 291 15.98 -7.54 3.10
C LEU A 291 16.35 -8.60 2.05
N ILE A 292 16.09 -8.30 0.79
CA ILE A 292 16.27 -9.19 -0.35
C ILE A 292 17.61 -8.94 -1.04
#